data_8dcecd6e450709e2d8d66e25023d844d
#
_entry.id   8dcecd6e450709e2d8d66e25023d844d
#
_cell.length_a   1.000
_cell.length_b   1.000
_cell.length_c   1.000
_cell.angle_alpha   90.00
_cell.angle_beta   90.00
_cell.angle_gamma   90.00
#
_symmetry.space_group_name_H-M   'P 1'
#
loop_
_entity.id
_entity.type
_entity.pdbx_description
1 polymer ?
#
loop_
_entity_poly.entity_id
_entity_poly.type
_entity_poly.pdbx_seq_one_letter_code
_entity_poly.pdbx_strand_id
1 'polypeptide(L)'
;VGVKPAFPVNISINHIAAHYSPYPDDTTTFKQGDLVKLDVGVHIDGAIGDTACTIDLGDHKEMVKAAEEALDESLKMFVPGTKIGEIGKVVQNIIKSYNLTPVINLSGHQVEKYTLHSGLIIPNYDNSDPTKLKDGQIYAVEPFATTGEGRITDGKPSGIYRIDNIKPVRDIKMRKMIQFMAEEYKG
;
A
#
# COMPACT_ATOMS: atom_id res chain seq x y z
N VAL A 1 -4.37 24.04 9.96
CA VAL A 1 -3.73 22.77 9.59
C VAL A 1 -4.73 22.00 8.75
N GLY A 2 -4.43 21.80 7.48
CA GLY A 2 -5.29 21.09 6.53
C GLY A 2 -4.81 19.66 6.32
N VAL A 3 -5.74 18.74 6.09
CA VAL A 3 -5.44 17.38 5.60
C VAL A 3 -5.11 17.49 4.12
N LYS A 4 -4.02 16.86 3.68
CA LYS A 4 -3.63 16.77 2.27
C LYS A 4 -3.47 15.30 1.86
N PRO A 5 -3.59 14.96 0.56
CA PRO A 5 -3.29 13.60 0.11
C PRO A 5 -1.79 13.31 0.28
N ALA A 6 -1.46 12.13 0.78
CA ALA A 6 -0.10 11.62 0.82
C ALA A 6 0.30 10.97 -0.51
N PHE A 7 -0.70 10.38 -1.20
CA PHE A 7 -0.59 9.85 -2.55
C PHE A 7 -1.96 9.92 -3.25
N PRO A 8 -2.03 9.83 -4.60
CA PRO A 8 -3.29 9.75 -5.31
C PRO A 8 -4.11 8.53 -4.88
N VAL A 9 -5.42 8.68 -4.70
CA VAL A 9 -6.30 7.55 -4.34
C VAL A 9 -6.15 6.44 -5.38
N ASN A 10 -5.93 5.21 -4.90
CA ASN A 10 -5.85 4.03 -5.76
C ASN A 10 -7.18 3.27 -5.71
N ILE A 11 -7.67 2.86 -6.88
CA ILE A 11 -8.91 2.10 -7.04
C ILE A 11 -8.61 0.87 -7.90
N SER A 12 -8.07 -0.17 -7.29
CA SER A 12 -7.58 -1.35 -7.98
C SER A 12 -8.64 -2.45 -8.05
N ILE A 13 -9.00 -2.89 -9.27
CA ILE A 13 -10.09 -3.83 -9.52
C ILE A 13 -9.54 -5.21 -9.85
N ASN A 14 -10.11 -6.24 -9.24
CA ASN A 14 -9.85 -7.66 -9.51
C ASN A 14 -8.35 -8.01 -9.47
N HIS A 15 -7.77 -8.39 -10.60
CA HIS A 15 -6.37 -8.82 -10.72
C HIS A 15 -5.35 -7.69 -10.57
N ILE A 16 -5.78 -6.44 -10.64
CA ILE A 16 -4.89 -5.31 -10.32
C ILE A 16 -4.73 -5.28 -8.81
N ALA A 17 -3.53 -5.55 -8.34
CA ALA A 17 -3.28 -5.67 -6.90
C ALA A 17 -3.30 -4.30 -6.20
N ALA A 18 -2.59 -3.31 -6.74
CA ALA A 18 -2.41 -2.00 -6.13
C ALA A 18 -2.03 -0.94 -7.18
N HIS A 19 -1.92 0.32 -6.76
CA HIS A 19 -1.36 1.47 -7.49
C HIS A 19 -2.16 1.92 -8.73
N TYR A 20 -3.39 1.48 -8.92
CA TYR A 20 -4.22 1.98 -10.00
C TYR A 20 -4.92 3.27 -9.58
N SER A 21 -4.50 4.39 -10.14
CA SER A 21 -5.17 5.69 -9.99
C SER A 21 -5.84 6.07 -11.31
N PRO A 22 -7.17 6.32 -11.33
CA PRO A 22 -7.88 6.65 -12.56
C PRO A 22 -7.35 7.93 -13.20
N TYR A 23 -7.21 7.94 -14.52
CA TYR A 23 -6.94 9.16 -15.30
C TYR A 23 -8.19 10.03 -15.42
N PRO A 24 -8.08 11.34 -15.72
CA PRO A 24 -9.24 12.23 -15.86
C PRO A 24 -10.27 11.80 -16.90
N ASP A 25 -9.87 10.99 -17.89
CA ASP A 25 -10.69 10.44 -18.95
C ASP A 25 -10.99 8.94 -18.80
N ASP A 26 -10.72 8.39 -17.62
CA ASP A 26 -11.00 6.99 -17.33
C ASP A 26 -12.51 6.72 -17.30
N THR A 27 -12.95 5.78 -18.14
CA THR A 27 -14.35 5.37 -18.27
C THR A 27 -14.64 4.04 -17.58
N THR A 28 -13.70 3.51 -16.81
CA THR A 28 -13.87 2.24 -16.09
C THR A 28 -15.02 2.35 -15.09
N THR A 29 -15.92 1.38 -15.10
CA THR A 29 -17.06 1.29 -14.20
C THR A 29 -17.04 -0.01 -13.44
N PHE A 30 -17.50 0.02 -12.20
CA PHE A 30 -17.67 -1.19 -11.38
C PHE A 30 -18.82 -2.06 -11.93
N LYS A 31 -18.65 -3.36 -11.79
CA LYS A 31 -19.62 -4.36 -12.23
C LYS A 31 -19.93 -5.33 -11.11
N GLN A 32 -21.09 -5.97 -11.19
CA GLN A 32 -21.40 -7.11 -10.34
C GLN A 32 -20.31 -8.19 -10.53
N GLY A 33 -19.78 -8.70 -9.43
CA GLY A 33 -18.68 -9.66 -9.42
C GLY A 33 -17.29 -9.05 -9.24
N ASP A 34 -17.14 -7.73 -9.25
CA ASP A 34 -15.84 -7.10 -9.02
C ASP A 34 -15.42 -7.13 -7.56
N LEU A 35 -14.13 -7.25 -7.35
CA LEU A 35 -13.43 -7.05 -6.08
C LEU A 35 -12.62 -5.76 -6.18
N VAL A 36 -12.99 -4.74 -5.41
CA VAL A 36 -12.42 -3.40 -5.52
C VAL A 36 -11.57 -3.09 -4.29
N LYS A 37 -10.28 -2.82 -4.47
CA LYS A 37 -9.39 -2.33 -3.40
C LYS A 37 -9.30 -0.82 -3.52
N LEU A 38 -9.75 -0.15 -2.47
CA LEU A 38 -9.66 1.30 -2.32
C LEU A 38 -8.56 1.61 -1.32
N ASP A 39 -7.56 2.36 -1.76
CA ASP A 39 -6.39 2.69 -0.98
C ASP A 39 -6.20 4.21 -0.93
N VAL A 40 -6.13 4.77 0.28
CA VAL A 40 -6.18 6.20 0.56
C VAL A 40 -5.09 6.59 1.53
N GLY A 41 -4.19 7.44 1.05
CA GLY A 41 -3.18 8.08 1.87
C GLY A 41 -3.46 9.55 2.12
N VAL A 42 -3.39 9.96 3.38
CA VAL A 42 -3.52 11.36 3.77
C VAL A 42 -2.37 11.76 4.70
N HIS A 43 -2.09 13.05 4.80
CA HIS A 43 -1.15 13.52 5.81
C HIS A 43 -1.57 14.86 6.44
N ILE A 44 -1.11 15.10 7.67
CA ILE A 44 -1.15 16.38 8.36
C ILE A 44 0.29 16.75 8.71
N ASP A 45 0.81 17.80 8.08
CA ASP A 45 2.21 18.24 8.25
C ASP A 45 3.24 17.12 8.11
N GLY A 46 2.97 16.16 7.21
CA GLY A 46 3.83 15.01 6.92
C GLY A 46 3.60 13.79 7.80
N ALA A 47 2.78 13.88 8.84
CA ALA A 47 2.31 12.69 9.56
C ALA A 47 1.29 11.96 8.68
N ILE A 48 1.71 10.84 8.10
CA ILE A 48 0.96 10.08 7.10
C ILE A 48 0.05 9.07 7.80
N GLY A 49 -1.22 9.02 7.35
CA GLY A 49 -2.14 7.91 7.55
C GLY A 49 -2.34 7.21 6.22
N ASP A 50 -2.09 5.91 6.21
CA ASP A 50 -2.18 5.02 5.04
C ASP A 50 -3.19 3.93 5.37
N THR A 51 -4.25 3.83 4.58
CA THR A 51 -5.35 2.91 4.87
C THR A 51 -6.01 2.40 3.60
N ALA A 52 -6.37 1.13 3.60
CA ALA A 52 -7.08 0.52 2.49
C ALA A 52 -8.24 -0.35 2.96
N CYS A 53 -9.20 -0.56 2.08
CA CYS A 53 -10.25 -1.55 2.25
C CYS A 53 -10.55 -2.28 0.95
N THR A 54 -11.14 -3.46 1.06
CA THR A 54 -11.60 -4.24 -0.08
C THR A 54 -13.12 -4.33 -0.07
N ILE A 55 -13.74 -3.91 -1.17
CA ILE A 55 -15.18 -3.93 -1.37
C ILE A 55 -15.50 -5.10 -2.32
N ASP A 56 -16.27 -6.05 -1.85
CA ASP A 56 -16.72 -7.21 -2.63
C ASP A 56 -18.09 -6.92 -3.25
N LEU A 57 -18.13 -6.78 -4.58
CA LEU A 57 -19.35 -6.65 -5.38
C LEU A 57 -19.78 -8.02 -5.96
N GLY A 58 -19.16 -9.11 -5.50
CA GLY A 58 -19.38 -10.46 -5.99
C GLY A 58 -19.60 -11.48 -4.87
N ASP A 59 -18.81 -12.53 -4.93
CA ASP A 59 -18.83 -13.64 -3.97
C ASP A 59 -17.40 -14.04 -3.57
N HIS A 60 -16.65 -13.06 -3.06
CA HIS A 60 -15.24 -13.23 -2.67
C HIS A 60 -15.03 -13.05 -1.15
N LYS A 61 -16.10 -13.26 -0.37
CA LYS A 61 -16.11 -13.00 1.09
C LYS A 61 -14.96 -13.66 1.84
N GLU A 62 -14.65 -14.91 1.50
CA GLU A 62 -13.55 -15.63 2.15
C GLU A 62 -12.18 -15.02 1.86
N MET A 63 -12.00 -14.44 0.67
CA MET A 63 -10.75 -13.75 0.32
C MET A 63 -10.60 -12.44 1.08
N VAL A 64 -11.67 -11.64 1.17
CA VAL A 64 -11.68 -10.42 1.97
C VAL A 64 -11.41 -10.73 3.43
N LYS A 65 -12.14 -11.71 3.99
CA LYS A 65 -11.99 -12.15 5.36
C LYS A 65 -10.58 -12.67 5.68
N ALA A 66 -9.95 -13.39 4.75
CA ALA A 66 -8.59 -13.87 4.93
C ALA A 66 -7.59 -12.71 5.08
N ALA A 67 -7.74 -11.63 4.30
CA ALA A 67 -6.89 -10.46 4.40
C ALA A 67 -7.16 -9.66 5.70
N GLU A 68 -8.42 -9.48 6.08
CA GLU A 68 -8.82 -8.80 7.31
C GLU A 68 -8.31 -9.55 8.55
N GLU A 69 -8.53 -10.87 8.64
CA GLU A 69 -8.05 -11.68 9.75
C GLU A 69 -6.51 -11.71 9.82
N ALA A 70 -5.84 -11.77 8.66
CA ALA A 70 -4.38 -11.68 8.61
C ALA A 70 -3.88 -10.32 9.12
N LEU A 71 -4.58 -9.22 8.82
CA LEU A 71 -4.30 -7.91 9.36
C LEU A 71 -4.48 -7.89 10.88
N ASP A 72 -5.66 -8.27 11.36
CA ASP A 72 -6.02 -8.22 12.78
C ASP A 72 -5.05 -9.02 13.66
N GLU A 73 -4.68 -10.22 13.22
CA GLU A 73 -3.76 -11.08 13.97
C GLU A 73 -2.31 -10.57 13.87
N SER A 74 -1.88 -10.06 12.71
CA SER A 74 -0.54 -9.49 12.58
C SER A 74 -0.35 -8.22 13.41
N LEU A 75 -1.38 -7.36 13.52
CA LEU A 75 -1.31 -6.15 14.35
C LEU A 75 -1.02 -6.44 15.82
N LYS A 76 -1.45 -7.59 16.35
CA LYS A 76 -1.14 -8.02 17.73
C LYS A 76 0.36 -8.27 17.95
N MET A 77 1.11 -8.46 16.86
CA MET A 77 2.56 -8.68 16.87
C MET A 77 3.37 -7.39 16.89
N PHE A 78 2.72 -6.21 16.71
CA PHE A 78 3.42 -4.93 16.63
C PHE A 78 3.80 -4.40 18.02
N VAL A 79 4.74 -5.11 18.65
CA VAL A 79 5.38 -4.72 19.90
C VAL A 79 6.89 -4.64 19.72
N PRO A 80 7.60 -3.72 20.41
CA PRO A 80 9.05 -3.62 20.32
C PRO A 80 9.74 -4.95 20.61
N GLY A 81 10.68 -5.34 19.77
CA GLY A 81 11.43 -6.59 19.88
C GLY A 81 10.89 -7.75 19.04
N THR A 82 9.66 -7.67 18.51
CA THR A 82 9.13 -8.67 17.56
C THR A 82 9.94 -8.63 16.26
N LYS A 83 10.24 -9.80 15.72
CA LYS A 83 10.95 -9.92 14.45
C LYS A 83 9.98 -9.77 13.27
N ILE A 84 10.40 -9.07 12.24
CA ILE A 84 9.61 -8.82 11.01
C ILE A 84 9.17 -10.15 10.36
N GLY A 85 10.07 -11.14 10.27
CA GLY A 85 9.74 -12.46 9.71
C GLY A 85 8.66 -13.21 10.50
N GLU A 86 8.55 -13.01 11.82
CA GLU A 86 7.50 -13.59 12.64
C GLU A 86 6.12 -13.01 12.32
N ILE A 87 6.06 -11.70 12.00
CA ILE A 87 4.83 -11.03 11.54
C ILE A 87 4.40 -11.62 10.19
N GLY A 88 5.32 -11.69 9.22
CA GLY A 88 5.05 -12.28 7.92
C GLY A 88 4.59 -13.73 7.99
N LYS A 89 5.12 -14.50 8.94
CA LYS A 89 4.69 -15.88 9.21
C LYS A 89 3.23 -15.95 9.68
N VAL A 90 2.80 -15.04 10.54
CA VAL A 90 1.39 -14.97 10.98
C VAL A 90 0.48 -14.68 9.78
N VAL A 91 0.78 -13.66 9.00
CA VAL A 91 0.04 -13.32 7.77
C VAL A 91 -0.06 -14.52 6.83
N GLN A 92 1.08 -15.16 6.53
CA GLN A 92 1.12 -16.34 5.67
C GLN A 92 0.24 -17.48 6.17
N ASN A 93 0.30 -17.80 7.46
CA ASN A 93 -0.44 -18.93 8.01
C ASN A 93 -1.94 -18.70 7.93
N ILE A 94 -2.42 -17.49 8.21
CA ILE A 94 -3.83 -17.15 8.14
C ILE A 94 -4.32 -17.20 6.69
N ILE A 95 -3.65 -16.54 5.77
CA ILE A 95 -4.05 -16.56 4.35
C ILE A 95 -4.09 -18.00 3.82
N LYS A 96 -3.12 -18.83 4.18
CA LYS A 96 -3.10 -20.25 3.77
C LYS A 96 -4.21 -21.08 4.41
N SER A 97 -4.69 -20.74 5.60
CA SER A 97 -5.81 -21.44 6.24
C SER A 97 -7.13 -21.30 5.46
N TYR A 98 -7.25 -20.26 4.64
CA TYR A 98 -8.35 -20.04 3.70
C TYR A 98 -8.12 -20.68 2.32
N ASN A 99 -7.11 -21.54 2.15
CA ASN A 99 -6.69 -22.11 0.88
C ASN A 99 -6.30 -21.05 -0.16
N LEU A 100 -5.81 -19.90 0.31
CA LEU A 100 -5.31 -18.79 -0.51
C LEU A 100 -3.79 -18.69 -0.43
N THR A 101 -3.20 -17.93 -1.33
CA THR A 101 -1.77 -17.68 -1.40
C THR A 101 -1.48 -16.24 -0.96
N PRO A 102 -0.52 -15.98 -0.04
CA PRO A 102 -0.07 -14.63 0.24
C PRO A 102 0.75 -14.09 -0.93
N VAL A 103 0.61 -12.81 -1.24
CA VAL A 103 1.46 -12.16 -2.24
C VAL A 103 2.81 -11.83 -1.61
N ILE A 104 3.90 -12.35 -2.18
CA ILE A 104 5.24 -12.30 -1.59
C ILE A 104 6.09 -11.11 -2.05
N ASN A 105 5.70 -10.41 -3.09
CA ASN A 105 6.41 -9.25 -3.64
C ASN A 105 5.59 -7.95 -3.60
N LEU A 106 4.56 -7.90 -2.79
CA LEU A 106 3.97 -6.72 -2.17
C LEU A 106 4.07 -6.88 -0.65
N SER A 107 4.20 -5.79 0.05
CA SER A 107 4.44 -5.79 1.49
C SER A 107 3.93 -4.50 2.13
N GLY A 108 3.58 -4.55 3.39
CA GLY A 108 3.54 -3.36 4.22
C GLY A 108 4.93 -2.73 4.36
N HIS A 109 4.99 -1.54 4.91
CA HIS A 109 6.23 -0.76 4.95
C HIS A 109 6.29 0.17 6.16
N GLN A 110 7.51 0.56 6.52
CA GLN A 110 7.73 1.62 7.50
C GLN A 110 7.36 2.98 6.88
N VAL A 111 6.76 3.84 7.70
CA VAL A 111 6.34 5.20 7.34
C VAL A 111 7.06 6.20 8.21
N GLU A 112 7.56 7.28 7.60
CA GLU A 112 8.15 8.40 8.32
C GLU A 112 7.56 9.72 7.84
N LYS A 113 7.89 10.80 8.53
CA LYS A 113 7.37 12.12 8.18
C LYS A 113 7.71 12.49 6.74
N TYR A 114 6.69 12.75 5.92
CA TYR A 114 6.78 12.97 4.47
C TYR A 114 7.42 11.84 3.66
N THR A 115 7.57 10.65 4.22
CA THR A 115 8.18 9.51 3.54
C THR A 115 7.29 8.30 3.70
N LEU A 116 6.56 7.96 2.64
CA LEU A 116 5.61 6.85 2.65
C LEU A 116 6.33 5.50 2.82
N HIS A 117 7.42 5.28 2.08
CA HIS A 117 8.22 4.06 2.14
C HIS A 117 9.62 4.38 2.70
N SER A 118 9.82 4.24 4.02
CA SER A 118 11.03 4.70 4.70
C SER A 118 12.05 3.60 5.04
N GLY A 119 11.97 2.46 4.35
CA GLY A 119 13.05 1.48 4.33
C GLY A 119 12.66 0.08 4.79
N LEU A 120 12.16 -0.14 6.00
CA LEU A 120 11.77 -1.49 6.43
C LEU A 120 10.46 -1.93 5.76
N ILE A 121 10.39 -3.21 5.39
CA ILE A 121 9.19 -3.83 4.82
C ILE A 121 8.56 -4.77 5.83
N ILE A 122 7.25 -4.91 5.80
CA ILE A 122 6.48 -5.91 6.55
C ILE A 122 6.00 -6.95 5.55
N PRO A 123 6.63 -8.14 5.49
CA PRO A 123 6.32 -9.14 4.47
C PRO A 123 4.99 -9.84 4.74
N ASN A 124 4.37 -10.37 3.68
CA ASN A 124 3.17 -11.20 3.77
C ASN A 124 3.49 -12.71 3.90
N TYR A 125 4.75 -13.05 4.13
CA TYR A 125 5.22 -14.44 4.27
C TYR A 125 6.42 -14.51 5.23
N ASP A 126 6.72 -15.72 5.72
CA ASP A 126 7.92 -15.97 6.53
C ASP A 126 9.17 -15.85 5.65
N ASN A 127 9.81 -14.69 5.70
CA ASN A 127 11.08 -14.44 5.02
C ASN A 127 12.29 -14.64 5.94
N SER A 128 12.06 -15.10 7.16
CA SER A 128 13.08 -15.31 8.20
C SER A 128 13.88 -14.04 8.58
N ASP A 129 13.35 -12.84 8.29
CA ASP A 129 14.03 -11.58 8.61
C ASP A 129 14.13 -11.41 10.13
N PRO A 130 15.37 -11.36 10.69
CA PRO A 130 15.59 -11.22 12.11
C PRO A 130 15.46 -9.79 12.63
N THR A 131 15.23 -8.81 11.76
CA THR A 131 15.09 -7.40 12.11
C THR A 131 13.95 -7.22 13.10
N LYS A 132 14.21 -6.51 14.18
CA LYS A 132 13.24 -6.30 15.25
C LYS A 132 12.59 -4.93 15.16
N LEU A 133 11.30 -4.90 15.44
CA LEU A 133 10.56 -3.65 15.61
C LEU A 133 11.16 -2.85 16.78
N LYS A 134 11.17 -1.53 16.64
CA LYS A 134 11.63 -0.59 17.67
C LYS A 134 10.47 0.31 18.11
N ASP A 135 10.56 0.80 19.32
CA ASP A 135 9.61 1.79 19.83
C ASP A 135 9.64 3.08 18.99
N GLY A 136 8.47 3.70 18.81
CA GLY A 136 8.31 4.93 18.04
C GLY A 136 8.31 4.78 16.51
N GLN A 137 8.47 3.57 15.95
CA GLN A 137 8.33 3.34 14.52
C GLN A 137 6.86 3.22 14.12
N ILE A 138 6.53 3.71 12.93
CA ILE A 138 5.19 3.66 12.34
C ILE A 138 5.23 2.77 11.10
N TYR A 139 4.21 1.95 10.90
CA TYR A 139 4.11 1.02 9.79
C TYR A 139 2.73 1.01 9.17
N ALA A 140 2.67 0.88 7.84
CA ALA A 140 1.52 0.38 7.12
C ALA A 140 1.61 -1.15 7.06
N VAL A 141 0.52 -1.84 7.37
CA VAL A 141 0.44 -3.31 7.37
C VAL A 141 -0.57 -3.73 6.34
N GLU A 142 -0.11 -4.44 5.32
CA GLU A 142 -0.87 -4.67 4.09
C GLU A 142 -0.86 -6.15 3.68
N PRO A 143 -1.72 -6.99 4.27
CA PRO A 143 -1.88 -8.36 3.81
C PRO A 143 -2.56 -8.42 2.45
N PHE A 144 -1.93 -9.14 1.50
CA PHE A 144 -2.49 -9.40 0.18
C PHE A 144 -2.71 -10.90 -0.01
N ALA A 145 -3.96 -11.29 -0.19
CA ALA A 145 -4.37 -12.65 -0.48
C ALA A 145 -4.76 -12.81 -1.96
N THR A 146 -4.43 -13.95 -2.56
CA THR A 146 -4.78 -14.26 -3.95
C THR A 146 -5.11 -15.73 -4.15
N THR A 147 -5.91 -16.02 -5.18
CA THR A 147 -6.11 -17.38 -5.69
C THR A 147 -5.01 -17.82 -6.66
N GLY A 148 -4.11 -16.90 -7.04
CA GLY A 148 -3.02 -17.16 -7.96
C GLY A 148 -1.73 -17.60 -7.27
N GLU A 149 -0.59 -17.43 -7.96
CA GLU A 149 0.73 -17.92 -7.53
C GLU A 149 1.37 -17.10 -6.39
N GLY A 150 0.72 -16.03 -5.92
CA GLY A 150 1.26 -15.18 -4.87
C GLY A 150 2.36 -14.21 -5.34
N ARG A 151 2.37 -13.88 -6.61
CA ARG A 151 3.27 -12.89 -7.19
C ARG A 151 2.53 -11.92 -8.09
N ILE A 152 2.90 -10.66 -7.98
CA ILE A 152 2.49 -9.64 -8.93
C ILE A 152 3.60 -9.39 -9.96
N THR A 153 3.20 -8.86 -11.09
CA THR A 153 4.08 -8.35 -12.15
C THR A 153 3.70 -6.90 -12.46
N ASP A 154 4.66 -6.14 -12.97
CA ASP A 154 4.38 -4.79 -13.41
C ASP A 154 3.39 -4.76 -14.56
N GLY A 155 2.38 -3.92 -14.43
CA GLY A 155 1.39 -3.65 -15.45
C GLY A 155 1.72 -2.40 -16.27
N LYS A 156 0.69 -1.73 -16.76
CA LYS A 156 0.85 -0.42 -17.40
C LYS A 156 1.22 0.64 -16.34
N PRO A 157 1.95 1.72 -16.73
CA PRO A 157 2.20 2.85 -15.83
C PRO A 157 0.91 3.37 -15.21
N SER A 158 0.92 3.59 -13.91
CA SER A 158 -0.26 4.01 -13.14
C SER A 158 -0.63 5.49 -13.34
N GLY A 159 0.26 6.29 -13.93
CA GLY A 159 0.12 7.74 -13.96
C GLY A 159 0.50 8.44 -12.65
N ILE A 160 0.90 7.69 -11.63
CA ILE A 160 1.41 8.25 -10.38
C ILE A 160 2.90 8.54 -10.56
N TYR A 161 3.31 9.75 -10.23
CA TYR A 161 4.68 10.21 -10.33
C TYR A 161 5.12 10.83 -9.01
N ARG A 162 6.41 10.70 -8.70
CA ARG A 162 7.05 11.35 -7.56
C ARG A 162 8.15 12.29 -8.07
N ILE A 163 8.35 13.41 -7.37
CA ILE A 163 9.51 14.25 -7.60
C ILE A 163 10.72 13.60 -6.91
N ASP A 164 11.58 13.00 -7.69
CA ASP A 164 12.79 12.34 -7.18
C ASP A 164 13.99 13.30 -7.10
N ASN A 165 14.13 14.17 -8.10
CA ASN A 165 15.21 15.14 -8.14
C ASN A 165 14.81 16.41 -8.92
N ILE A 166 14.95 17.56 -8.29
CA ILE A 166 14.69 18.87 -8.92
C ILE A 166 15.96 19.33 -9.63
N LYS A 167 15.96 19.25 -10.96
CA LYS A 167 17.03 19.79 -11.79
C LYS A 167 16.68 21.20 -12.29
N PRO A 168 17.67 22.10 -12.47
CA PRO A 168 17.43 23.40 -13.07
C PRO A 168 16.84 23.26 -14.48
N VAL A 169 15.71 23.92 -14.74
CA VAL A 169 15.06 23.96 -16.05
C VAL A 169 15.05 25.40 -16.57
N ARG A 170 15.24 25.58 -17.89
CA ARG A 170 15.28 26.91 -18.53
C ARG A 170 13.89 27.51 -18.74
N ASP A 171 12.89 26.65 -19.01
CA ASP A 171 11.52 27.10 -19.24
C ASP A 171 10.88 27.64 -17.96
N ILE A 172 10.31 28.84 -18.03
CA ILE A 172 9.72 29.54 -16.88
C ILE A 172 8.45 28.85 -16.39
N LYS A 173 7.63 28.30 -17.29
CA LYS A 173 6.39 27.62 -16.92
C LYS A 173 6.72 26.32 -16.19
N MET A 174 7.67 25.57 -16.70
CA MET A 174 8.16 24.35 -16.05
C MET A 174 8.74 24.60 -14.66
N ARG A 175 9.52 25.69 -14.50
CA ARG A 175 10.03 26.07 -13.16
C ARG A 175 8.91 26.35 -12.16
N LYS A 176 7.89 27.12 -12.59
CA LYS A 176 6.74 27.42 -11.73
C LYS A 176 5.95 26.15 -11.38
N MET A 177 5.80 25.23 -12.33
CA MET A 177 5.12 23.96 -12.10
C MET A 177 5.91 23.09 -11.11
N ILE A 178 7.21 22.93 -11.29
CA ILE A 178 8.08 22.17 -10.38
C ILE A 178 8.06 22.78 -8.98
N GLN A 179 8.15 24.11 -8.89
CA GLN A 179 8.08 24.82 -7.61
C GLN A 179 6.74 24.57 -6.91
N PHE A 180 5.64 24.72 -7.63
CA PHE A 180 4.30 24.44 -7.11
C PHE A 180 4.19 22.97 -6.60
N MET A 181 4.66 22.01 -7.40
CA MET A 181 4.62 20.61 -7.01
C MET A 181 5.46 20.33 -5.75
N ALA A 182 6.67 20.92 -5.67
CA ALA A 182 7.55 20.74 -4.51
C ALA A 182 7.00 21.39 -3.24
N GLU A 183 6.29 22.52 -3.36
CA GLU A 183 5.68 23.22 -2.22
C GLU A 183 4.39 22.53 -1.76
N GLU A 184 3.58 22.03 -2.71
CA GLU A 184 2.25 21.50 -2.41
C GLU A 184 2.27 20.04 -1.99
N TYR A 185 3.06 19.22 -2.66
CA TYR A 185 3.05 17.76 -2.44
C TYR A 185 4.21 17.25 -1.56
N LYS A 186 5.32 18.00 -1.44
CA LYS A 186 6.43 17.74 -0.51
C LYS A 186 6.94 16.29 -0.46
N GLY A 187 6.85 15.55 -1.56
CA GLY A 187 7.30 14.15 -1.57
C GLY A 187 6.99 13.42 -2.86
#